data_f66d556f992e068c9cb84662dcc338b8
#
_entry.id   f66d556f992e068c9cb84662dcc338b8
#
_cell.length_a   1.000
_cell.length_b   1.000
_cell.length_c   1.000
_cell.angle_alpha   90.00
_cell.angle_beta   90.00
_cell.angle_gamma   90.00
#
_symmetry.space_group_name_H-M   'P 1'
#
loop_
_entity.id
_entity.type
_entity.pdbx_description
1 polymer ?
#
loop_
_entity_poly.entity_id
_entity_poly.type
_entity_poly.pdbx_seq_one_letter_code
_entity_poly.pdbx_strand_id
1 'polypeptide(L)'
;MTSALSKSLVAACLVSGLLAAAPAQAAPSLVADLVTGEVIAQEEATRAWYPASLTKLMTAYVALNAVREGRITLDTPFVMSMRAAKAAPSKMGFNPGTEVTLDNALKMLMVKSANDIAVMIAEGISGSVEDFALEMNSAARKLGMRKSFFVNPNGLHDPRHVSSARDMAVLARALYKDFPEVADFYGIGALKLDDKIIPTHNGLLGRYPGADGMKTGFVCASGFNVVASAQRDGRHLVVVVFGSPNAKLRTLKAADLFDKGFAAWGGQRANLNNLPDIAGPAPNIRDEICGKNRKTVQEDDLAVVAPQGYDRRALIAGPRPLFEPVDIFVGRKAGWTGQVAQARAAPSAAALAAIPAAGAIAYANASNIGTKASQAISVKNQPAKKVVVKKKIKVKKPVAKKPAASGPLNASPVASQSKAKTQ
;
A
#
# COMPACT_ATOMS: atom_id res chain seq x y z
N MET A 1 16.02 75.61 48.01
CA MET A 1 14.66 75.08 48.16
C MET A 1 14.16 74.70 46.78
N THR A 2 14.47 73.49 46.30
CA THR A 2 13.96 72.97 45.05
C THR A 2 13.78 71.46 45.15
N SER A 3 12.55 71.04 45.10
CA SER A 3 12.07 69.66 45.18
C SER A 3 12.34 68.96 43.88
N ALA A 4 13.07 67.83 43.89
CA ALA A 4 13.28 66.96 42.76
C ALA A 4 12.24 65.83 42.75
N LEU A 5 11.35 65.81 41.74
CA LEU A 5 10.44 64.68 41.47
C LEU A 5 11.21 63.58 40.71
N SER A 6 11.34 62.43 41.36
CA SER A 6 11.83 61.24 40.74
C SER A 6 10.72 60.59 39.87
N LYS A 7 10.93 60.48 38.54
CA LYS A 7 10.07 59.73 37.63
C LYS A 7 10.58 58.27 37.54
N SER A 8 9.86 57.36 38.17
CA SER A 8 10.08 55.90 37.98
C SER A 8 9.52 55.48 36.67
N LEU A 9 10.40 55.08 35.79
CA LEU A 9 10.05 54.47 34.48
C LEU A 9 9.81 52.97 34.71
N VAL A 10 8.57 52.52 34.65
CA VAL A 10 8.21 51.09 34.65
C VAL A 10 8.35 50.59 33.24
N ALA A 11 9.44 49.88 32.96
CA ALA A 11 9.62 49.16 31.67
C ALA A 11 8.81 47.85 31.70
N ALA A 12 7.66 47.84 31.04
CA ALA A 12 6.87 46.65 30.82
C ALA A 12 7.52 45.82 29.67
N CYS A 13 8.23 44.74 30.05
CA CYS A 13 8.70 43.74 29.08
C CYS A 13 7.52 42.94 28.52
N LEU A 14 7.05 43.29 27.34
CA LEU A 14 6.17 42.47 26.52
C LEU A 14 6.97 41.27 26.01
N VAL A 15 6.91 40.15 26.70
CA VAL A 15 7.35 38.85 26.18
C VAL A 15 6.32 38.40 25.19
N SER A 16 6.52 38.78 23.91
CA SER A 16 5.78 38.21 22.77
C SER A 16 6.23 36.78 22.61
N GLY A 17 5.45 35.85 23.18
CA GLY A 17 5.60 34.42 22.91
C GLY A 17 5.35 34.17 21.42
N LEU A 18 6.39 34.04 20.62
CA LEU A 18 6.30 33.43 19.29
C LEU A 18 5.83 31.98 19.50
N LEU A 19 4.54 31.75 19.35
CA LEU A 19 4.02 30.40 19.04
C LEU A 19 4.66 30.00 17.72
N ALA A 20 5.81 29.32 17.77
CA ALA A 20 6.37 28.65 16.63
C ALA A 20 5.32 27.61 16.17
N ALA A 21 4.55 27.94 15.13
CA ALA A 21 3.72 26.97 14.44
C ALA A 21 4.65 25.82 14.04
N ALA A 22 4.43 24.63 14.63
CA ALA A 22 5.17 23.45 14.23
C ALA A 22 5.03 23.33 12.70
N PRO A 23 6.13 23.19 11.95
CA PRO A 23 6.06 23.09 10.50
C PRO A 23 5.13 21.93 10.16
N ALA A 24 4.15 22.17 9.27
CA ALA A 24 3.29 21.13 8.77
C ALA A 24 4.19 20.02 8.24
N GLN A 25 4.09 18.84 8.84
CA GLN A 25 5.00 17.72 8.59
C GLN A 25 4.79 17.25 7.15
N ALA A 26 5.77 17.49 6.27
CA ALA A 26 5.70 17.09 4.88
C ALA A 26 5.66 15.57 4.78
N ALA A 27 4.80 15.05 3.90
CA ALA A 27 4.71 13.61 3.67
C ALA A 27 5.94 13.12 2.89
N PRO A 28 6.63 12.04 3.36
CA PRO A 28 7.89 11.60 2.78
C PRO A 28 7.82 11.28 1.29
N SER A 29 8.83 11.71 0.55
CA SER A 29 8.97 11.34 -0.86
C SER A 29 10.45 11.22 -1.26
N LEU A 30 10.69 10.45 -2.35
CA LEU A 30 12.04 10.19 -2.83
C LEU A 30 12.02 9.82 -4.31
N VAL A 31 13.06 10.27 -5.03
CA VAL A 31 13.43 9.78 -6.36
C VAL A 31 14.86 9.26 -6.28
N ALA A 32 15.09 8.03 -6.75
CA ALA A 32 16.42 7.46 -6.86
C ALA A 32 16.58 6.66 -8.15
N ASP A 33 17.81 6.51 -8.55
CA ASP A 33 18.19 5.61 -9.63
C ASP A 33 18.24 4.17 -9.12
N LEU A 34 17.54 3.26 -9.78
CA LEU A 34 17.44 1.85 -9.39
C LEU A 34 18.75 1.08 -9.59
N VAL A 35 19.58 1.49 -10.55
CA VAL A 35 20.85 0.81 -10.84
C VAL A 35 21.93 1.24 -9.85
N THR A 36 22.13 2.55 -9.67
CA THR A 36 23.21 3.09 -8.84
C THR A 36 22.84 3.27 -7.38
N GLY A 37 21.54 3.45 -7.07
CA GLY A 37 21.06 3.84 -5.75
C GLY A 37 21.29 5.31 -5.42
N GLU A 38 21.65 6.13 -6.41
CA GLU A 38 21.83 7.56 -6.27
C GLU A 38 20.47 8.25 -6.01
N VAL A 39 20.42 9.11 -5.01
CA VAL A 39 19.20 9.86 -4.64
C VAL A 39 19.20 11.18 -5.40
N ILE A 40 18.23 11.34 -6.28
CA ILE A 40 18.10 12.52 -7.15
C ILE A 40 17.36 13.66 -6.44
N ALA A 41 16.27 13.32 -5.74
CA ALA A 41 15.51 14.25 -4.92
C ALA A 41 14.87 13.52 -3.75
N GLN A 42 14.69 14.21 -2.63
CA GLN A 42 14.05 13.64 -1.46
C GLN A 42 13.41 14.71 -0.57
N GLU A 43 12.36 14.32 0.13
CA GLU A 43 11.73 15.10 1.18
C GLU A 43 11.44 14.15 2.34
N GLU A 44 12.07 14.38 3.51
CA GLU A 44 11.94 13.53 4.70
C GLU A 44 12.04 12.02 4.43
N ALA A 45 12.87 11.58 3.47
CA ALA A 45 12.87 10.23 2.93
C ALA A 45 13.14 9.13 3.95
N THR A 46 13.80 9.44 5.07
CA THR A 46 14.08 8.50 6.17
C THR A 46 13.13 8.60 7.34
N ARG A 47 12.12 9.48 7.29
CA ARG A 47 11.06 9.55 8.30
C ARG A 47 10.24 8.27 8.29
N ALA A 48 9.99 7.72 9.48
CA ALA A 48 9.11 6.57 9.64
C ALA A 48 7.68 6.92 9.18
N TRP A 49 7.06 6.00 8.44
CA TRP A 49 5.69 6.12 7.94
C TRP A 49 5.01 4.74 7.89
N TYR A 50 3.67 4.70 7.79
CA TYR A 50 2.96 3.44 7.64
C TYR A 50 2.93 3.03 6.15
N PRO A 51 3.56 1.91 5.76
CA PRO A 51 3.69 1.53 4.35
C PRO A 51 2.37 1.06 3.72
N ALA A 52 1.38 0.67 4.53
CA ALA A 52 0.17 0.05 4.03
C ALA A 52 0.51 -1.11 3.06
N SER A 53 -0.22 -1.29 1.97
CA SER A 53 0.03 -2.38 1.02
C SER A 53 1.34 -2.30 0.23
N LEU A 54 2.20 -1.28 0.44
CA LEU A 54 3.58 -1.35 -0.06
C LEU A 54 4.35 -2.49 0.61
N THR A 55 3.95 -2.90 1.80
CA THR A 55 4.43 -4.09 2.53
C THR A 55 4.48 -5.35 1.65
N LYS A 56 3.56 -5.47 0.69
CA LYS A 56 3.49 -6.64 -0.19
C LYS A 56 4.70 -6.79 -1.12
N LEU A 57 5.47 -5.72 -1.32
CA LEU A 57 6.79 -5.81 -1.96
C LEU A 57 7.76 -6.64 -1.11
N MET A 58 7.75 -6.47 0.22
CA MET A 58 8.56 -7.30 1.13
C MET A 58 8.02 -8.74 1.17
N THR A 59 6.71 -8.94 1.12
CA THR A 59 6.11 -10.28 1.00
C THR A 59 6.57 -10.98 -0.27
N ALA A 60 6.58 -10.29 -1.41
CA ALA A 60 7.11 -10.82 -2.67
C ALA A 60 8.63 -11.10 -2.56
N TYR A 61 9.40 -10.20 -1.97
CA TYR A 61 10.85 -10.38 -1.80
C TYR A 61 11.18 -11.64 -0.98
N VAL A 62 10.50 -11.86 0.14
CA VAL A 62 10.69 -13.08 0.97
C VAL A 62 10.25 -14.33 0.22
N ALA A 63 9.14 -14.27 -0.52
CA ALA A 63 8.65 -15.40 -1.32
C ALA A 63 9.64 -15.77 -2.44
N LEU A 64 10.17 -14.79 -3.14
CA LEU A 64 11.17 -14.98 -4.20
C LEU A 64 12.52 -15.48 -3.63
N ASN A 65 12.91 -15.03 -2.44
CA ASN A 65 14.06 -15.61 -1.74
C ASN A 65 13.84 -17.10 -1.43
N ALA A 66 12.64 -17.49 -0.99
CA ALA A 66 12.32 -18.89 -0.74
C ALA A 66 12.40 -19.75 -2.02
N VAL A 67 12.04 -19.18 -3.19
CA VAL A 67 12.26 -19.83 -4.49
C VAL A 67 13.75 -19.96 -4.80
N ARG A 68 14.52 -18.89 -4.65
CA ARG A 68 15.97 -18.88 -4.90
C ARG A 68 16.74 -19.84 -3.98
N GLU A 69 16.26 -20.01 -2.75
CA GLU A 69 16.81 -20.97 -1.78
C GLU A 69 16.35 -22.42 -2.03
N GLY A 70 15.52 -22.67 -3.05
CA GLY A 70 15.02 -24.01 -3.39
C GLY A 70 13.99 -24.56 -2.40
N ARG A 71 13.46 -23.75 -1.48
CA ARG A 71 12.41 -24.19 -0.51
C ARG A 71 11.07 -24.45 -1.19
N ILE A 72 10.78 -23.71 -2.24
CA ILE A 72 9.56 -23.77 -3.05
C ILE A 72 9.91 -23.39 -4.50
N THR A 73 8.92 -23.51 -5.41
CA THR A 73 9.01 -23.04 -6.80
C THR A 73 7.85 -22.10 -7.12
N LEU A 74 7.89 -21.41 -8.26
CA LEU A 74 6.77 -20.60 -8.73
C LEU A 74 5.50 -21.44 -8.99
N ASP A 75 5.67 -22.72 -9.30
CA ASP A 75 4.56 -23.66 -9.52
C ASP A 75 4.02 -24.28 -8.21
N THR A 76 4.68 -24.07 -7.07
CA THR A 76 4.22 -24.60 -5.79
C THR A 76 2.80 -24.10 -5.46
N PRO A 77 1.82 -24.98 -5.24
CA PRO A 77 0.47 -24.58 -4.82
C PRO A 77 0.46 -24.18 -3.34
N PHE A 78 -0.21 -23.08 -3.03
CA PHE A 78 -0.46 -22.55 -1.69
C PHE A 78 -1.93 -22.73 -1.36
N VAL A 79 -2.23 -23.20 -0.13
CA VAL A 79 -3.61 -23.45 0.33
C VAL A 79 -4.15 -22.25 1.09
N MET A 80 -5.32 -21.77 0.69
CA MET A 80 -6.07 -20.74 1.40
C MET A 80 -6.54 -21.25 2.76
N SER A 81 -5.99 -20.72 3.84
CA SER A 81 -6.41 -21.05 5.21
C SER A 81 -7.69 -20.29 5.62
N MET A 82 -8.32 -20.72 6.71
CA MET A 82 -9.42 -19.96 7.33
C MET A 82 -8.99 -18.55 7.77
N ARG A 83 -7.74 -18.39 8.23
CA ARG A 83 -7.18 -17.09 8.62
C ARG A 83 -7.02 -16.19 7.40
N ALA A 84 -6.43 -16.72 6.33
CA ALA A 84 -6.26 -15.99 5.07
C ALA A 84 -7.60 -15.56 4.48
N ALA A 85 -8.59 -16.44 4.37
CA ALA A 85 -9.93 -16.14 3.84
C ALA A 85 -10.68 -15.07 4.64
N LYS A 86 -10.41 -14.95 5.97
CA LYS A 86 -10.97 -13.91 6.85
C LYS A 86 -10.24 -12.58 6.80
N ALA A 87 -9.14 -12.45 6.02
CA ALA A 87 -8.42 -11.20 5.89
C ALA A 87 -9.34 -10.05 5.44
N ALA A 88 -9.10 -8.84 5.97
CA ALA A 88 -9.85 -7.65 5.58
C ALA A 88 -9.59 -7.30 4.09
N PRO A 89 -10.51 -6.68 3.39
CA PRO A 89 -10.32 -6.21 2.02
C PRO A 89 -9.14 -5.24 1.87
N SER A 90 -8.46 -5.16 0.69
CA SER A 90 -8.74 -5.82 -0.58
C SER A 90 -8.37 -7.31 -0.53
N LYS A 91 -9.15 -8.17 -1.22
CA LYS A 91 -8.90 -9.62 -1.26
C LYS A 91 -9.42 -10.24 -2.57
N MET A 92 -8.95 -11.44 -2.92
CA MET A 92 -9.51 -12.25 -4.00
C MET A 92 -10.85 -12.86 -3.57
N GLY A 93 -10.95 -13.27 -2.32
CA GLY A 93 -12.18 -13.81 -1.73
C GLY A 93 -12.36 -15.30 -1.96
N PHE A 94 -11.27 -16.04 -2.12
CA PHE A 94 -11.31 -17.49 -2.26
C PHE A 94 -11.75 -18.18 -0.97
N ASN A 95 -12.39 -19.34 -1.12
CA ASN A 95 -12.79 -20.18 0.00
C ASN A 95 -11.56 -20.86 0.63
N PRO A 96 -11.62 -21.19 1.95
CA PRO A 96 -10.62 -22.05 2.56
C PRO A 96 -10.48 -23.37 1.79
N GLY A 97 -9.25 -23.86 1.66
CA GLY A 97 -8.91 -25.02 0.86
C GLY A 97 -8.63 -24.75 -0.62
N THR A 98 -8.96 -23.55 -1.13
CA THR A 98 -8.57 -23.18 -2.51
C THR A 98 -7.06 -23.16 -2.63
N GLU A 99 -6.54 -23.78 -3.68
CA GLU A 99 -5.12 -23.77 -4.02
C GLU A 99 -4.81 -22.73 -5.09
N VAL A 100 -3.65 -22.08 -4.98
CA VAL A 100 -3.15 -21.10 -5.95
C VAL A 100 -1.64 -21.27 -6.07
N THR A 101 -1.10 -21.38 -7.27
CA THR A 101 0.36 -21.42 -7.45
C THR A 101 1.01 -20.11 -6.99
N LEU A 102 2.28 -20.16 -6.56
CA LEU A 102 3.00 -18.96 -6.16
C LEU A 102 3.06 -17.91 -7.26
N ASP A 103 3.24 -18.32 -8.52
CA ASP A 103 3.23 -17.44 -9.69
C ASP A 103 1.93 -16.61 -9.75
N ASN A 104 0.77 -17.28 -9.74
CA ASN A 104 -0.53 -16.61 -9.75
C ASN A 104 -0.76 -15.78 -8.48
N ALA A 105 -0.30 -16.28 -7.33
CA ALA A 105 -0.41 -15.57 -6.05
C ALA A 105 0.39 -14.26 -6.06
N LEU A 106 1.60 -14.23 -6.62
CA LEU A 106 2.41 -13.01 -6.78
C LEU A 106 1.76 -12.01 -7.72
N LYS A 107 1.20 -12.46 -8.84
CA LYS A 107 0.43 -11.59 -9.76
C LYS A 107 -0.79 -10.98 -9.06
N MET A 108 -1.59 -11.78 -8.33
CA MET A 108 -2.73 -11.30 -7.53
C MET A 108 -2.28 -10.32 -6.43
N LEU A 109 -1.13 -10.59 -5.80
CA LEU A 109 -0.53 -9.74 -4.76
C LEU A 109 -0.18 -8.35 -5.30
N MET A 110 0.43 -8.27 -6.49
CA MET A 110 0.85 -7.01 -7.10
C MET A 110 -0.33 -6.22 -7.66
N VAL A 111 -1.19 -6.84 -8.46
CA VAL A 111 -2.26 -6.15 -9.20
C VAL A 111 -3.47 -5.85 -8.31
N LYS A 112 -4.05 -6.87 -7.68
CA LYS A 112 -5.24 -6.75 -6.83
C LYS A 112 -4.90 -6.24 -5.43
N SER A 113 -3.63 -6.35 -5.02
CA SER A 113 -3.23 -6.04 -3.64
C SER A 113 -3.95 -6.91 -2.60
N ALA A 114 -4.17 -8.18 -2.90
CA ALA A 114 -5.00 -9.10 -2.13
C ALA A 114 -4.38 -9.42 -0.77
N ASN A 115 -5.10 -9.11 0.32
CA ASN A 115 -4.64 -9.34 1.70
C ASN A 115 -4.71 -10.82 2.09
N ASP A 116 -5.73 -11.55 1.61
CA ASP A 116 -5.90 -12.98 1.78
C ASP A 116 -4.74 -13.75 1.13
N ILE A 117 -4.35 -13.37 -0.07
CA ILE A 117 -3.19 -13.94 -0.79
C ILE A 117 -1.88 -13.67 -0.03
N ALA A 118 -1.70 -12.47 0.52
CA ALA A 118 -0.52 -12.17 1.32
C ALA A 118 -0.40 -13.07 2.57
N VAL A 119 -1.52 -13.29 3.26
CA VAL A 119 -1.58 -14.21 4.41
C VAL A 119 -1.33 -15.64 3.98
N MET A 120 -1.95 -16.10 2.89
CA MET A 120 -1.76 -17.45 2.34
C MET A 120 -0.28 -17.71 1.99
N ILE A 121 0.39 -16.75 1.33
CA ILE A 121 1.84 -16.85 1.02
C ILE A 121 2.66 -16.96 2.32
N ALA A 122 2.37 -16.12 3.30
CA ALA A 122 3.09 -16.10 4.57
C ALA A 122 2.99 -17.45 5.31
N GLU A 123 1.76 -17.95 5.43
CA GLU A 123 1.51 -19.25 6.10
C GLU A 123 2.12 -20.41 5.34
N GLY A 124 2.08 -20.39 4.01
CA GLY A 124 2.64 -21.46 3.17
C GLY A 124 4.17 -21.51 3.20
N ILE A 125 4.86 -20.39 3.33
CA ILE A 125 6.34 -20.34 3.36
C ILE A 125 6.88 -20.63 4.76
N SER A 126 6.36 -19.93 5.76
CA SER A 126 6.92 -19.95 7.13
C SER A 126 6.06 -20.74 8.12
N GLY A 127 4.87 -21.22 7.69
CA GLY A 127 3.93 -21.95 8.53
C GLY A 127 2.97 -21.05 9.30
N SER A 128 3.35 -19.80 9.62
CA SER A 128 2.51 -18.79 10.28
C SER A 128 2.81 -17.37 9.77
N VAL A 129 1.87 -16.45 10.02
CA VAL A 129 2.08 -15.02 9.75
C VAL A 129 3.18 -14.44 10.62
N GLU A 130 3.27 -14.91 11.86
CA GLU A 130 4.21 -14.45 12.87
C GLU A 130 5.65 -14.83 12.48
N ASP A 131 5.88 -16.09 12.08
CA ASP A 131 7.18 -16.56 11.60
C ASP A 131 7.58 -15.87 10.31
N PHE A 132 6.62 -15.66 9.41
CA PHE A 132 6.87 -14.91 8.18
C PHE A 132 7.27 -13.45 8.47
N ALA A 133 6.66 -12.80 9.47
CA ALA A 133 7.07 -11.46 9.88
C ALA A 133 8.51 -11.43 10.40
N LEU A 134 8.98 -12.50 11.06
CA LEU A 134 10.40 -12.64 11.44
C LEU A 134 11.31 -12.71 10.21
N GLU A 135 10.92 -13.49 9.19
CA GLU A 135 11.67 -13.56 7.91
C GLU A 135 11.67 -12.19 7.19
N MET A 136 10.52 -11.48 7.15
CA MET A 136 10.44 -10.12 6.60
C MET A 136 11.41 -9.16 7.29
N ASN A 137 11.45 -9.18 8.63
CA ASN A 137 12.35 -8.33 9.40
C ASN A 137 13.82 -8.74 9.26
N SER A 138 14.11 -10.04 9.10
CA SER A 138 15.45 -10.52 8.76
C SER A 138 15.90 -10.02 7.40
N ALA A 139 15.04 -10.11 6.37
CA ALA A 139 15.32 -9.58 5.04
C ALA A 139 15.52 -8.06 5.07
N ALA A 140 14.68 -7.32 5.81
CA ALA A 140 14.81 -5.87 5.96
C ALA A 140 16.17 -5.47 6.54
N ARG A 141 16.65 -6.18 7.58
CA ARG A 141 17.98 -5.94 8.15
C ARG A 141 19.11 -6.23 7.16
N LYS A 142 19.03 -7.36 6.44
CA LYS A 142 20.01 -7.73 5.40
C LYS A 142 20.11 -6.69 4.28
N LEU A 143 18.97 -6.10 3.89
CA LEU A 143 18.89 -5.03 2.91
C LEU A 143 19.29 -3.66 3.45
N GLY A 144 19.53 -3.52 4.76
CA GLY A 144 19.84 -2.24 5.39
C GLY A 144 18.62 -1.29 5.46
N MET A 145 17.40 -1.81 5.56
CA MET A 145 16.16 -1.04 5.74
C MET A 145 16.02 -0.61 7.20
N ARG A 146 16.72 0.47 7.57
CA ARG A 146 16.93 0.88 8.97
C ARG A 146 15.68 1.41 9.68
N LYS A 147 14.67 1.84 8.92
CA LYS A 147 13.42 2.43 9.43
C LYS A 147 12.21 1.51 9.19
N SER A 148 12.45 0.22 8.96
CA SER A 148 11.38 -0.74 8.64
C SER A 148 11.23 -1.80 9.71
N PHE A 149 9.96 -2.03 10.09
CA PHE A 149 9.55 -3.13 10.94
C PHE A 149 8.19 -3.66 10.48
N PHE A 150 8.11 -4.95 10.19
CA PHE A 150 6.94 -5.61 9.65
C PHE A 150 6.31 -6.53 10.70
N VAL A 151 4.99 -6.46 10.90
CA VAL A 151 4.23 -7.34 11.82
C VAL A 151 3.23 -8.22 11.09
N ASN A 152 3.00 -7.96 9.80
CA ASN A 152 2.10 -8.76 8.96
C ASN A 152 2.52 -8.67 7.48
N PRO A 153 2.07 -9.61 6.60
CA PRO A 153 2.48 -9.66 5.20
C PRO A 153 1.68 -8.72 4.28
N ASN A 154 0.59 -8.12 4.76
CA ASN A 154 -0.35 -7.40 3.90
C ASN A 154 -0.34 -5.88 4.09
N GLY A 155 0.25 -5.37 5.20
CA GLY A 155 0.34 -3.94 5.51
C GLY A 155 -0.93 -3.37 6.15
N LEU A 156 -1.80 -4.20 6.71
CA LEU A 156 -2.87 -3.72 7.59
C LEU A 156 -2.28 -3.00 8.80
N HIS A 157 -2.97 -1.96 9.23
CA HIS A 157 -2.44 -1.03 10.21
C HIS A 157 -2.15 -1.68 11.57
N ASP A 158 -0.93 -1.51 12.01
CA ASP A 158 -0.43 -1.73 13.37
C ASP A 158 0.55 -0.58 13.66
N PRO A 159 0.54 0.04 14.85
CA PRO A 159 1.44 1.16 15.17
C PRO A 159 2.94 0.80 15.04
N ARG A 160 3.29 -0.48 15.17
CA ARG A 160 4.66 -0.98 15.03
C ARG A 160 5.04 -1.24 13.57
N HIS A 161 4.05 -1.34 12.65
CA HIS A 161 4.27 -1.70 11.25
C HIS A 161 4.66 -0.47 10.45
N VAL A 162 5.94 -0.20 10.35
CA VAL A 162 6.48 1.03 9.77
C VAL A 162 7.55 0.76 8.72
N SER A 163 7.79 1.75 7.86
CA SER A 163 8.88 1.82 6.91
C SER A 163 9.23 3.28 6.62
N SER A 164 10.07 3.54 5.61
CA SER A 164 10.38 4.90 5.12
C SER A 164 10.45 4.92 3.59
N ALA A 165 10.41 6.12 2.98
CA ALA A 165 10.53 6.25 1.53
C ALA A 165 11.88 5.70 1.04
N ARG A 166 12.94 5.96 1.80
CA ARG A 166 14.28 5.42 1.54
C ARG A 166 14.30 3.90 1.57
N ASP A 167 13.71 3.28 2.60
CA ASP A 167 13.73 1.82 2.76
C ASP A 167 12.87 1.14 1.69
N MET A 168 11.75 1.73 1.30
CA MET A 168 10.95 1.22 0.18
C MET A 168 11.70 1.31 -1.16
N ALA A 169 12.51 2.35 -1.38
CA ALA A 169 13.35 2.44 -2.57
C ALA A 169 14.48 1.39 -2.56
N VAL A 170 15.08 1.12 -1.39
CA VAL A 170 16.05 0.01 -1.22
C VAL A 170 15.42 -1.33 -1.57
N LEU A 171 14.22 -1.59 -1.10
CA LEU A 171 13.48 -2.82 -1.39
C LEU A 171 13.13 -2.93 -2.88
N ALA A 172 12.66 -1.85 -3.49
CA ALA A 172 12.37 -1.82 -4.93
C ALA A 172 13.62 -2.14 -5.76
N ARG A 173 14.76 -1.51 -5.41
CA ARG A 173 16.05 -1.78 -6.04
C ARG A 173 16.47 -3.25 -5.88
N ALA A 174 16.31 -3.82 -4.70
CA ALA A 174 16.62 -5.22 -4.45
C ALA A 174 15.74 -6.16 -5.27
N LEU A 175 14.44 -5.89 -5.40
CA LEU A 175 13.52 -6.68 -6.20
C LEU A 175 13.92 -6.73 -7.69
N TYR A 176 14.28 -5.59 -8.28
CA TYR A 176 14.74 -5.56 -9.68
C TYR A 176 16.13 -6.19 -9.88
N LYS A 177 17.03 -6.00 -8.90
CA LYS A 177 18.40 -6.51 -8.99
C LYS A 177 18.47 -8.02 -8.76
N ASP A 178 17.78 -8.50 -7.72
CA ASP A 178 17.92 -9.87 -7.24
C ASP A 178 16.99 -10.85 -7.95
N PHE A 179 15.91 -10.35 -8.59
CA PHE A 179 14.87 -11.13 -9.25
C PHE A 179 14.40 -10.51 -10.58
N PRO A 180 15.33 -10.27 -11.52
CA PRO A 180 15.00 -9.65 -12.81
C PRO A 180 14.01 -10.50 -13.64
N GLU A 181 13.96 -11.81 -13.43
CA GLU A 181 13.08 -12.76 -14.13
C GLU A 181 11.58 -12.57 -13.82
N VAL A 182 11.23 -11.88 -12.76
CA VAL A 182 9.84 -11.55 -12.40
C VAL A 182 9.54 -10.04 -12.46
N ALA A 183 10.43 -9.25 -13.06
CA ALA A 183 10.26 -7.80 -13.16
C ALA A 183 8.94 -7.40 -13.82
N ASP A 184 8.48 -8.17 -14.81
CA ASP A 184 7.23 -7.94 -15.52
C ASP A 184 5.99 -7.99 -14.61
N PHE A 185 6.07 -8.67 -13.45
CA PHE A 185 4.93 -8.73 -12.51
C PHE A 185 4.56 -7.37 -11.96
N TYR A 186 5.51 -6.44 -11.87
CA TYR A 186 5.28 -5.08 -11.34
C TYR A 186 4.54 -4.19 -12.34
N GLY A 187 4.65 -4.49 -13.64
CA GLY A 187 4.04 -3.75 -14.74
C GLY A 187 2.66 -4.28 -15.18
N ILE A 188 2.15 -5.37 -14.61
CA ILE A 188 0.87 -5.95 -15.01
C ILE A 188 -0.27 -4.94 -14.79
N GLY A 189 -0.92 -4.56 -15.88
CA GLY A 189 -2.02 -3.59 -15.87
C GLY A 189 -3.38 -4.17 -15.48
N ALA A 190 -3.62 -5.44 -15.80
CA ALA A 190 -4.85 -6.16 -15.46
C ALA A 190 -4.60 -7.67 -15.36
N LEU A 191 -5.42 -8.35 -14.56
CA LEU A 191 -5.50 -9.82 -14.53
C LEU A 191 -6.85 -10.27 -15.08
N LYS A 192 -6.88 -11.46 -15.64
CA LYS A 192 -8.10 -12.18 -16.00
C LYS A 192 -8.19 -13.47 -15.20
N LEU A 193 -9.29 -13.62 -14.45
CA LEU A 193 -9.66 -14.85 -13.75
C LEU A 193 -11.03 -15.26 -14.26
N ASP A 194 -11.08 -16.33 -15.01
CA ASP A 194 -12.25 -16.73 -15.79
C ASP A 194 -12.74 -15.54 -16.66
N ASP A 195 -14.00 -15.12 -16.55
CA ASP A 195 -14.54 -13.95 -17.26
C ASP A 195 -14.29 -12.62 -16.56
N LYS A 196 -13.63 -12.62 -15.41
CA LYS A 196 -13.46 -11.43 -14.59
C LYS A 196 -12.14 -10.72 -14.84
N ILE A 197 -12.20 -9.48 -15.31
CA ILE A 197 -11.04 -8.60 -15.42
C ILE A 197 -10.81 -7.84 -14.11
N ILE A 198 -9.59 -7.86 -13.60
CA ILE A 198 -9.16 -7.22 -12.36
C ILE A 198 -8.07 -6.20 -12.70
N PRO A 199 -8.41 -4.91 -12.78
CA PRO A 199 -7.42 -3.87 -13.13
C PRO A 199 -6.49 -3.54 -11.96
N THR A 200 -5.30 -3.06 -12.30
CA THR A 200 -4.34 -2.51 -11.33
C THR A 200 -4.85 -1.23 -10.67
N HIS A 201 -4.32 -0.93 -9.47
CA HIS A 201 -4.53 0.34 -8.77
C HIS A 201 -3.43 1.38 -9.06
N ASN A 202 -2.40 1.01 -9.84
CA ASN A 202 -1.33 1.93 -10.22
C ASN A 202 -1.77 2.81 -11.39
N GLY A 203 -2.06 4.08 -11.10
CA GLY A 203 -2.52 5.05 -12.11
C GLY A 203 -1.45 5.53 -13.08
N LEU A 204 -0.17 5.17 -12.89
CA LEU A 204 0.92 5.54 -13.80
C LEU A 204 1.07 4.57 -14.96
N LEU A 205 0.77 3.28 -14.75
CA LEU A 205 0.90 2.26 -15.80
C LEU A 205 0.02 2.60 -17.01
N GLY A 206 0.63 2.57 -18.19
CA GLY A 206 0.01 2.91 -19.46
C GLY A 206 -0.36 4.38 -19.66
N ARG A 207 0.02 5.27 -18.71
CA ARG A 207 -0.27 6.70 -18.76
C ARG A 207 0.97 7.59 -18.62
N TYR A 208 1.89 7.22 -17.74
CA TYR A 208 3.17 7.91 -17.60
C TYR A 208 4.21 7.21 -18.51
N PRO A 209 4.92 7.97 -19.37
CA PRO A 209 5.89 7.37 -20.29
C PRO A 209 6.98 6.59 -19.57
N GLY A 210 7.14 5.32 -19.95
CA GLY A 210 8.13 4.40 -19.37
C GLY A 210 7.75 3.80 -18.02
N ALA A 211 6.56 4.08 -17.46
CA ALA A 211 6.14 3.47 -16.19
C ALA A 211 5.99 1.94 -16.33
N ASP A 212 6.73 1.19 -15.50
CA ASP A 212 6.82 -0.27 -15.51
C ASP A 212 6.58 -0.92 -14.13
N GLY A 213 6.23 -0.15 -13.10
CA GLY A 213 5.96 -0.71 -11.76
C GLY A 213 5.43 0.33 -10.78
N MET A 214 5.28 0.01 -9.53
CA MET A 214 5.35 -1.29 -8.85
C MET A 214 4.10 -1.55 -8.00
N LYS A 215 3.89 -0.76 -6.92
CA LYS A 215 2.88 -1.04 -5.91
C LYS A 215 2.26 0.22 -5.32
N THR A 216 0.96 0.16 -5.06
CA THR A 216 0.23 1.19 -4.32
C THR A 216 -0.18 0.68 -2.94
N GLY A 217 -0.39 1.63 -2.01
CA GLY A 217 -0.85 1.34 -0.67
C GLY A 217 -1.81 2.40 -0.14
N PHE A 218 -2.70 2.01 0.76
CA PHE A 218 -3.60 2.91 1.46
C PHE A 218 -4.06 2.30 2.79
N VAL A 219 -3.93 3.07 3.85
CA VAL A 219 -4.69 2.95 5.09
C VAL A 219 -4.97 4.37 5.61
N CYS A 220 -6.05 4.57 6.35
CA CYS A 220 -6.38 5.92 6.84
C CYS A 220 -5.24 6.57 7.64
N ALA A 221 -4.46 5.77 8.38
CA ALA A 221 -3.34 6.27 9.18
C ALA A 221 -2.15 6.76 8.34
N SER A 222 -2.02 6.34 7.07
CA SER A 222 -0.90 6.70 6.21
C SER A 222 -1.27 7.59 5.03
N GLY A 223 -2.55 7.70 4.65
CA GLY A 223 -2.92 8.24 3.36
C GLY A 223 -2.59 7.31 2.18
N PHE A 224 -2.56 7.87 0.98
CA PHE A 224 -2.31 7.14 -0.27
C PHE A 224 -0.81 7.12 -0.58
N ASN A 225 -0.26 5.92 -0.76
CA ASN A 225 1.15 5.66 -0.98
C ASN A 225 1.40 5.02 -2.35
N VAL A 226 2.63 5.18 -2.88
CA VAL A 226 3.10 4.44 -4.04
C VAL A 226 4.62 4.25 -4.00
N VAL A 227 5.06 3.08 -4.41
CA VAL A 227 6.38 2.83 -4.99
C VAL A 227 6.13 2.66 -6.48
N ALA A 228 6.70 3.51 -7.28
CA ALA A 228 6.59 3.46 -8.73
C ALA A 228 7.98 3.38 -9.36
N SER A 229 8.07 2.75 -10.52
CA SER A 229 9.28 2.72 -11.34
C SER A 229 8.95 3.15 -12.77
N ALA A 230 9.94 3.72 -13.43
CA ALA A 230 9.85 4.10 -14.83
C ALA A 230 11.23 4.04 -15.48
N GLN A 231 11.28 3.54 -16.72
CA GLN A 231 12.49 3.50 -17.52
C GLN A 231 12.36 4.42 -18.73
N ARG A 232 13.36 5.30 -18.92
CA ARG A 232 13.44 6.21 -20.06
C ARG A 232 14.88 6.64 -20.31
N ASP A 233 15.27 6.73 -21.58
CA ASP A 233 16.58 7.21 -22.02
C ASP A 233 17.76 6.49 -21.34
N GLY A 234 17.64 5.17 -21.18
CA GLY A 234 18.67 4.32 -20.53
C GLY A 234 18.76 4.45 -19.00
N ARG A 235 17.87 5.25 -18.38
CA ARG A 235 17.79 5.39 -16.91
C ARG A 235 16.56 4.69 -16.37
N HIS A 236 16.71 4.00 -15.26
CA HIS A 236 15.60 3.34 -14.55
C HIS A 236 15.47 3.96 -13.16
N LEU A 237 14.40 4.70 -12.94
CA LEU A 237 14.16 5.45 -11.71
C LEU A 237 13.08 4.78 -10.85
N VAL A 238 13.23 4.92 -9.54
CA VAL A 238 12.18 4.64 -8.56
C VAL A 238 11.72 5.93 -7.90
N VAL A 239 10.41 6.07 -7.77
CA VAL A 239 9.76 7.11 -7.00
C VAL A 239 8.97 6.49 -5.86
N VAL A 240 9.17 7.01 -4.65
CA VAL A 240 8.36 6.67 -3.48
C VAL A 240 7.61 7.91 -3.01
N VAL A 241 6.31 7.79 -2.85
CA VAL A 241 5.44 8.84 -2.30
C VAL A 241 4.61 8.24 -1.17
N PHE A 242 4.66 8.87 -0.01
CA PHE A 242 3.77 8.58 1.11
C PHE A 242 2.76 9.70 1.34
N GLY A 243 1.71 9.43 2.08
CA GLY A 243 0.87 10.42 2.74
C GLY A 243 -0.01 11.28 1.83
N SER A 244 -0.17 10.95 0.57
CA SER A 244 -1.05 11.74 -0.30
C SER A 244 -2.50 11.67 0.17
N PRO A 245 -3.27 12.78 0.07
CA PRO A 245 -4.65 12.82 0.56
C PRO A 245 -5.63 12.01 -0.30
N ASN A 246 -5.28 11.75 -1.56
CA ASN A 246 -6.07 10.88 -2.45
C ASN A 246 -5.20 10.23 -3.54
N ALA A 247 -5.80 9.29 -4.29
CA ALA A 247 -5.10 8.53 -5.33
C ALA A 247 -4.68 9.39 -6.54
N LYS A 248 -5.43 10.44 -6.88
CA LYS A 248 -5.13 11.36 -7.97
C LYS A 248 -3.84 12.14 -7.66
N LEU A 249 -3.80 12.83 -6.50
CA LEU A 249 -2.62 13.59 -6.06
C LEU A 249 -1.38 12.71 -5.88
N ARG A 250 -1.53 11.49 -5.37
CA ARG A 250 -0.43 10.53 -5.30
C ARG A 250 0.16 10.26 -6.68
N THR A 251 -0.69 10.04 -7.70
CA THR A 251 -0.26 9.77 -9.07
C THR A 251 0.42 10.98 -9.68
N LEU A 252 -0.14 12.19 -9.49
CA LEU A 252 0.45 13.44 -9.99
C LEU A 252 1.80 13.74 -9.31
N LYS A 253 1.90 13.60 -7.98
CA LYS A 253 3.17 13.81 -7.25
C LYS A 253 4.24 12.84 -7.73
N ALA A 254 3.88 11.58 -7.99
CA ALA A 254 4.83 10.61 -8.51
C ALA A 254 5.30 10.95 -9.93
N ALA A 255 4.41 11.38 -10.81
CA ALA A 255 4.75 11.83 -12.15
C ALA A 255 5.67 13.07 -12.14
N ASP A 256 5.36 14.07 -11.31
CA ASP A 256 6.19 15.27 -11.12
C ASP A 256 7.62 14.92 -10.64
N LEU A 257 7.71 13.99 -9.71
CA LEU A 257 9.00 13.50 -9.20
C LEU A 257 9.79 12.76 -10.29
N PHE A 258 9.14 11.95 -11.13
CA PHE A 258 9.79 11.32 -12.27
C PHE A 258 10.29 12.37 -13.28
N ASP A 259 9.48 13.37 -13.63
CA ASP A 259 9.90 14.43 -14.55
C ASP A 259 11.14 15.15 -14.03
N LYS A 260 11.15 15.53 -12.75
CA LYS A 260 12.32 16.11 -12.08
C LYS A 260 13.50 15.16 -12.10
N GLY A 261 13.25 13.88 -11.86
CA GLY A 261 14.28 12.84 -11.86
C GLY A 261 14.93 12.65 -13.22
N PHE A 262 14.15 12.54 -14.28
CA PHE A 262 14.66 12.38 -15.64
C PHE A 262 15.31 13.65 -16.20
N ALA A 263 14.85 14.85 -15.80
CA ALA A 263 15.47 16.12 -16.19
C ALA A 263 16.80 16.40 -15.45
N ALA A 264 17.08 15.75 -14.34
CA ALA A 264 18.26 16.03 -13.55
C ALA A 264 19.48 15.27 -14.06
N TRP A 265 20.53 16.02 -14.51
CA TRP A 265 21.78 15.50 -15.01
C TRP A 265 22.96 15.95 -14.15
N GLY A 266 23.91 15.02 -13.90
CA GLY A 266 25.17 15.32 -13.23
C GLY A 266 25.04 15.76 -11.77
N GLY A 267 26.15 16.15 -11.19
CA GLY A 267 26.26 16.62 -9.81
C GLY A 267 26.57 15.49 -8.80
N GLN A 268 27.16 15.91 -7.68
CA GLN A 268 27.45 15.02 -6.57
C GLN A 268 26.17 14.80 -5.74
N ARG A 269 25.71 13.58 -5.63
CA ARG A 269 24.44 13.25 -4.97
C ARG A 269 24.63 12.24 -3.84
N ALA A 270 23.70 12.30 -2.88
CA ALA A 270 23.62 11.28 -1.84
C ALA A 270 23.24 9.92 -2.45
N ASN A 271 23.56 8.85 -1.72
CA ASN A 271 23.12 7.50 -2.06
C ASN A 271 22.09 7.02 -1.04
N LEU A 272 21.22 6.08 -1.42
CA LEU A 272 20.25 5.46 -0.51
C LEU A 272 20.89 4.94 0.79
N ASN A 273 22.15 4.53 0.75
CA ASN A 273 22.87 4.02 1.92
C ASN A 273 23.28 5.11 2.92
N ASN A 274 23.45 6.36 2.47
CA ASN A 274 24.09 7.46 3.22
C ASN A 274 23.11 8.56 3.66
N LEU A 275 21.80 8.42 3.38
CA LEU A 275 20.84 9.41 3.84
C LEU A 275 20.79 9.44 5.37
N PRO A 276 20.83 10.64 5.98
CA PRO A 276 20.74 10.78 7.44
C PRO A 276 19.38 10.31 7.94
N ASP A 277 19.37 9.70 9.12
CA ASP A 277 18.14 9.21 9.73
C ASP A 277 17.36 10.33 10.40
N ILE A 278 16.08 10.43 10.11
CA ILE A 278 15.13 11.31 10.81
C ILE A 278 14.55 10.53 12.00
N ALA A 279 14.62 11.12 13.18
CA ALA A 279 14.05 10.56 14.41
C ALA A 279 12.54 10.79 14.48
N GLY A 280 11.89 10.03 15.34
CA GLY A 280 10.48 10.16 15.67
C GLY A 280 9.61 9.03 15.14
N PRO A 281 8.39 8.87 15.73
CA PRO A 281 7.42 7.86 15.32
C PRO A 281 6.77 8.22 13.99
N ALA A 282 6.16 7.22 13.35
CA ALA A 282 5.29 7.44 12.19
C ALA A 282 4.05 8.24 12.61
N PRO A 283 3.74 9.36 11.95
CA PRO A 283 2.54 10.14 12.26
C PRO A 283 1.29 9.39 11.81
N ASN A 284 0.23 9.47 12.61
CA ASN A 284 -1.08 8.92 12.25
C ASN A 284 -1.98 10.04 11.71
N ILE A 285 -2.11 10.11 10.39
CA ILE A 285 -2.90 11.14 9.70
C ILE A 285 -4.34 10.71 9.42
N ARG A 286 -4.89 9.76 10.21
CA ARG A 286 -6.23 9.20 10.01
C ARG A 286 -7.31 10.28 9.92
N ASP A 287 -7.26 11.28 10.79
CA ASP A 287 -8.30 12.31 10.87
C ASP A 287 -8.28 13.23 9.66
N GLU A 288 -7.11 13.46 9.08
CA GLU A 288 -6.92 14.25 7.85
C GLU A 288 -7.39 13.51 6.60
N ILE A 289 -7.27 12.17 6.59
CA ILE A 289 -7.56 11.33 5.42
C ILE A 289 -8.99 10.77 5.43
N CYS A 290 -9.44 10.27 6.57
CA CYS A 290 -10.72 9.58 6.71
C CYS A 290 -11.66 10.21 7.75
N GLY A 291 -11.21 11.23 8.49
CA GLY A 291 -11.99 11.92 9.51
C GLY A 291 -13.00 12.91 8.94
N LYS A 292 -13.78 13.51 9.83
CA LYS A 292 -14.78 14.54 9.47
C LYS A 292 -14.14 15.80 8.88
N ASN A 293 -12.90 16.10 9.26
CA ASN A 293 -12.12 17.27 8.81
C ASN A 293 -11.29 16.97 7.56
N ARG A 294 -11.63 15.93 6.80
CA ARG A 294 -10.98 15.59 5.56
C ARG A 294 -10.95 16.81 4.62
N LYS A 295 -9.76 17.28 4.27
CA LYS A 295 -9.60 18.35 3.29
C LYS A 295 -10.12 17.87 1.93
N THR A 296 -11.13 18.55 1.41
CA THR A 296 -11.56 18.36 0.02
C THR A 296 -10.52 19.00 -0.85
N VAL A 297 -9.85 18.20 -1.68
CA VAL A 297 -8.89 18.71 -2.66
C VAL A 297 -9.68 19.36 -3.78
N GLN A 298 -9.48 20.65 -4.02
CA GLN A 298 -10.03 21.36 -5.17
C GLN A 298 -9.33 20.90 -6.45
N GLU A 299 -10.04 20.86 -7.56
CA GLU A 299 -9.42 20.48 -8.85
C GLU A 299 -8.32 21.48 -9.27
N ASP A 300 -8.41 22.73 -8.83
CA ASP A 300 -7.41 23.78 -9.06
C ASP A 300 -6.07 23.49 -8.38
N ASP A 301 -6.07 22.75 -7.25
CA ASP A 301 -4.84 22.26 -6.61
C ASP A 301 -4.10 21.23 -7.49
N LEU A 302 -4.76 20.72 -8.53
CA LEU A 302 -4.24 19.76 -9.48
C LEU A 302 -3.67 20.40 -10.75
N ALA A 303 -3.85 21.73 -10.91
CA ALA A 303 -3.43 22.50 -12.08
C ALA A 303 -1.92 22.76 -12.09
N VAL A 304 -1.10 21.76 -11.79
CA VAL A 304 0.34 21.87 -11.93
C VAL A 304 0.70 21.72 -13.40
N VAL A 305 1.21 22.80 -13.98
CA VAL A 305 1.69 22.86 -15.36
C VAL A 305 2.72 21.76 -15.60
N ALA A 306 2.45 20.89 -16.56
CA ALA A 306 3.39 19.83 -16.94
C ALA A 306 4.58 20.41 -17.72
N PRO A 307 5.81 20.12 -17.37
CA PRO A 307 6.89 20.18 -18.32
C PRO A 307 6.83 18.92 -19.20
N GLN A 308 6.66 19.16 -20.49
CA GLN A 308 7.02 18.28 -21.60
C GLN A 308 6.28 16.94 -21.80
N GLY A 309 5.47 16.88 -22.84
CA GLY A 309 5.28 15.69 -23.68
C GLY A 309 4.14 14.75 -23.32
N TYR A 310 3.42 14.92 -22.21
CA TYR A 310 2.20 14.17 -21.90
C TYR A 310 1.19 15.04 -21.13
N ASP A 311 -0.08 14.78 -21.34
CA ASP A 311 -1.14 15.49 -20.62
C ASP A 311 -1.27 14.94 -19.18
N ARG A 312 -0.84 15.72 -18.19
CA ARG A 312 -1.02 15.36 -16.76
C ARG A 312 -2.49 15.17 -16.38
N ARG A 313 -3.42 15.84 -17.06
CA ARG A 313 -4.85 15.61 -16.85
C ARG A 313 -5.25 14.20 -17.26
N ALA A 314 -4.63 13.65 -18.32
CA ALA A 314 -4.86 12.27 -18.75
C ALA A 314 -4.47 11.24 -17.67
N LEU A 315 -3.45 11.55 -16.83
CA LEU A 315 -3.08 10.68 -15.70
C LEU A 315 -4.21 10.51 -14.67
N ILE A 316 -5.09 11.47 -14.54
CA ILE A 316 -6.11 11.51 -13.47
C ILE A 316 -7.55 11.51 -13.96
N ALA A 317 -7.83 12.08 -15.13
CA ALA A 317 -9.19 12.28 -15.67
C ALA A 317 -9.48 11.42 -16.90
N GLY A 318 -8.47 10.98 -17.65
CA GLY A 318 -8.63 10.14 -18.83
C GLY A 318 -9.16 8.73 -18.49
N PRO A 319 -9.75 8.03 -19.48
CA PRO A 319 -10.14 6.65 -19.34
C PRO A 319 -8.94 5.81 -18.93
N ARG A 320 -9.16 4.74 -18.17
CA ARG A 320 -8.08 3.81 -17.83
C ARG A 320 -7.57 3.19 -19.13
N PRO A 321 -6.23 3.06 -19.30
CA PRO A 321 -5.68 2.34 -20.42
C PRO A 321 -6.27 0.94 -20.48
N LEU A 322 -6.60 0.49 -21.67
CA LEU A 322 -6.93 -0.91 -21.91
C LEU A 322 -5.60 -1.68 -21.91
N PHE A 323 -5.44 -2.56 -20.94
CA PHE A 323 -4.34 -3.51 -20.93
C PHE A 323 -4.85 -4.84 -21.44
N GLU A 324 -4.02 -5.54 -22.18
CA GLU A 324 -4.23 -6.97 -22.36
C GLU A 324 -4.06 -7.65 -21.00
N PRO A 325 -5.12 -8.29 -20.48
CA PRO A 325 -5.06 -8.85 -19.15
C PRO A 325 -4.25 -10.15 -19.15
N VAL A 326 -3.44 -10.33 -18.11
CA VAL A 326 -2.69 -11.58 -17.89
C VAL A 326 -3.63 -12.61 -17.27
N ASP A 327 -3.75 -13.77 -17.93
CA ASP A 327 -4.54 -14.89 -17.41
C ASP A 327 -3.93 -15.43 -16.12
N ILE A 328 -4.79 -15.67 -15.14
CA ILE A 328 -4.48 -16.35 -13.88
C ILE A 328 -5.52 -17.42 -13.61
N PHE A 329 -5.16 -18.42 -12.85
CA PHE A 329 -6.04 -19.52 -12.50
C PHE A 329 -5.90 -19.91 -11.03
N VAL A 330 -6.89 -20.63 -10.50
CA VAL A 330 -6.84 -21.33 -9.23
C VAL A 330 -6.59 -22.82 -9.44
N GLY A 331 -5.99 -23.46 -8.45
CA GLY A 331 -5.63 -24.88 -8.52
C GLY A 331 -4.14 -25.11 -8.79
N ARG A 332 -3.81 -26.35 -9.03
CA ARG A 332 -2.45 -26.81 -9.33
C ARG A 332 -2.18 -26.71 -10.82
N LYS A 333 -0.91 -26.54 -11.17
CA LYS A 333 -0.46 -26.73 -12.55
C LYS A 333 -0.63 -28.20 -12.93
N ALA A 334 -1.03 -28.46 -14.17
CA ALA A 334 -1.19 -29.81 -14.67
C ALA A 334 0.10 -30.63 -14.48
N GLY A 335 -0.03 -31.85 -13.95
CA GLY A 335 1.12 -32.72 -13.69
C GLY A 335 1.90 -32.41 -12.41
N TRP A 336 1.46 -31.49 -11.55
CA TRP A 336 2.12 -31.22 -10.27
C TRP A 336 2.09 -32.43 -9.33
N THR A 337 3.26 -32.89 -8.91
CA THR A 337 3.44 -34.03 -7.96
C THR A 337 4.17 -33.62 -6.68
N GLY A 338 4.59 -32.35 -6.57
CA GLY A 338 5.33 -31.84 -5.41
C GLY A 338 4.46 -31.57 -4.19
N GLN A 339 5.08 -31.10 -3.13
CA GLN A 339 4.40 -30.70 -1.90
C GLN A 339 3.56 -29.44 -2.10
N VAL A 340 2.53 -29.30 -1.27
CA VAL A 340 1.63 -28.16 -1.22
C VAL A 340 1.99 -27.32 0.01
N ALA A 341 2.15 -26.03 -0.19
CA ALA A 341 2.48 -25.07 0.86
C ALA A 341 1.21 -24.68 1.63
N GLN A 342 1.20 -24.88 2.94
CA GLN A 342 0.04 -24.61 3.79
C GLN A 342 0.43 -24.15 5.18
N ALA A 343 -0.52 -23.54 5.89
CA ALA A 343 -0.35 -23.17 7.29
C ALA A 343 0.00 -24.40 8.14
N ARG A 344 0.95 -24.23 9.06
CA ARG A 344 1.19 -25.23 10.12
C ARG A 344 0.21 -25.00 11.26
N ALA A 345 0.03 -26.00 12.12
CA ALA A 345 -0.65 -25.78 13.39
C ALA A 345 0.07 -24.65 14.14
N ALA A 346 -0.71 -23.67 14.65
CA ALA A 346 -0.13 -22.52 15.34
C ALA A 346 0.86 -22.97 16.43
N PRO A 347 2.03 -22.35 16.56
CA PRO A 347 2.96 -22.63 17.64
C PRO A 347 2.24 -22.42 18.97
N SER A 348 2.54 -23.26 19.98
CA SER A 348 1.98 -23.12 21.32
C SER A 348 2.32 -21.73 21.89
N ALA A 349 1.50 -21.21 22.80
CA ALA A 349 1.76 -19.93 23.48
C ALA A 349 3.17 -19.88 24.10
N ALA A 350 3.75 -21.02 24.47
CA ALA A 350 5.12 -21.16 24.95
C ALA A 350 6.17 -20.86 23.85
N ALA A 351 5.91 -21.25 22.59
CA ALA A 351 6.82 -20.92 21.46
C ALA A 351 6.75 -19.43 21.08
N LEU A 352 5.58 -18.79 21.24
CA LEU A 352 5.42 -17.34 21.05
C LEU A 352 6.13 -16.53 22.15
N ALA A 353 6.16 -17.03 23.39
CA ALA A 353 6.87 -16.41 24.51
C ALA A 353 8.40 -16.55 24.41
N ALA A 354 8.90 -17.54 23.65
CA ALA A 354 10.33 -17.77 23.44
C ALA A 354 10.95 -16.90 22.34
N ILE A 355 10.19 -16.03 21.67
CA ILE A 355 10.75 -15.08 20.70
C ILE A 355 11.58 -14.05 21.48
N PRO A 356 12.94 -14.06 21.35
CA PRO A 356 13.76 -13.12 22.09
C PRO A 356 13.36 -11.70 21.77
N ALA A 357 13.25 -10.86 22.79
CA ALA A 357 13.05 -9.41 22.66
C ALA A 357 14.20 -8.69 21.90
N ALA A 358 15.15 -9.42 21.33
CA ALA A 358 16.30 -8.91 20.59
C ALA A 358 15.95 -8.08 19.33
N GLY A 359 14.70 -8.13 18.85
CA GLY A 359 14.19 -7.16 17.88
C GLY A 359 13.76 -5.82 18.50
N ALA A 360 13.61 -5.75 19.83
CA ALA A 360 13.13 -4.57 20.55
C ALA A 360 14.21 -3.53 20.82
N ILE A 361 15.49 -3.87 20.74
CA ILE A 361 16.60 -2.99 21.17
C ILE A 361 16.81 -1.82 20.19
N ALA A 362 16.52 -1.99 18.91
CA ALA A 362 16.56 -0.86 17.96
C ALA A 362 15.37 0.11 18.11
N TYR A 363 14.32 -0.29 18.83
CA TYR A 363 13.08 0.46 19.05
C TYR A 363 12.88 0.96 20.48
N ALA A 364 13.71 0.53 21.42
CA ALA A 364 13.61 0.95 22.83
C ALA A 364 13.78 2.46 23.03
N ASN A 365 14.43 3.17 22.10
CA ASN A 365 14.50 4.64 22.11
C ASN A 365 13.25 5.33 21.55
N ALA A 366 12.31 4.61 20.95
CA ALA A 366 11.03 5.13 20.45
C ALA A 366 9.86 4.87 21.42
N SER A 367 10.02 3.97 22.40
CA SER A 367 8.93 3.46 23.25
C SER A 367 8.81 4.12 24.63
N ASN A 368 9.67 5.08 24.97
CA ASN A 368 9.56 5.80 26.28
C ASN A 368 8.41 6.81 26.37
N ILE A 369 7.54 6.90 25.35
CA ILE A 369 6.33 7.74 25.37
C ILE A 369 5.05 6.91 25.58
N GLY A 370 5.11 5.57 25.53
CA GLY A 370 3.93 4.67 25.56
C GLY A 370 3.50 4.14 26.94
N THR A 371 4.27 4.31 27.99
CA THR A 371 4.03 3.60 29.27
C THR A 371 3.01 4.27 30.22
N LYS A 372 2.35 5.34 29.83
CA LYS A 372 1.25 5.93 30.65
C LYS A 372 -0.17 5.58 30.19
N ALA A 373 -0.36 4.87 29.09
CA ALA A 373 -1.69 4.53 28.58
C ALA A 373 -2.15 3.08 28.86
N SER A 374 -1.31 2.20 29.42
CA SER A 374 -1.64 0.78 29.63
C SER A 374 -2.13 0.41 31.04
N GLN A 375 -2.36 1.37 31.92
CA GLN A 375 -2.82 1.07 33.29
C GLN A 375 -4.31 1.29 33.55
N ALA A 376 -5.15 1.49 32.55
CA ALA A 376 -6.56 1.79 32.75
C ALA A 376 -7.50 0.87 31.98
N ILE A 377 -7.30 -0.45 31.92
CA ILE A 377 -8.41 -1.39 31.64
C ILE A 377 -8.14 -2.70 32.41
N SER A 378 -8.37 -2.65 33.72
CA SER A 378 -8.70 -3.84 34.50
C SER A 378 -10.22 -3.96 34.50
N VAL A 379 -10.75 -4.78 33.60
CA VAL A 379 -12.19 -5.08 33.59
C VAL A 379 -12.45 -6.17 34.62
N LYS A 380 -13.08 -5.77 35.74
CA LYS A 380 -13.70 -6.68 36.69
C LYS A 380 -14.79 -7.50 35.99
N ASN A 381 -14.62 -8.80 35.95
CA ASN A 381 -15.69 -9.75 35.61
C ASN A 381 -16.82 -9.64 36.62
N GLN A 382 -17.99 -9.11 36.20
CA GLN A 382 -19.26 -9.33 36.89
C GLN A 382 -20.20 -10.10 35.96
N PRO A 383 -21.01 -11.04 36.48
CA PRO A 383 -21.88 -11.86 35.66
C PRO A 383 -23.05 -11.09 35.08
N ALA A 384 -23.32 -11.33 33.81
CA ALA A 384 -24.38 -10.69 33.04
C ALA A 384 -25.77 -10.96 33.60
N LYS A 385 -26.49 -9.93 34.02
CA LYS A 385 -27.94 -9.94 34.24
C LYS A 385 -28.67 -10.00 32.90
N LYS A 386 -29.50 -11.05 32.72
CA LYS A 386 -30.43 -11.18 31.58
C LYS A 386 -31.41 -10.02 31.55
N VAL A 387 -31.30 -9.15 30.57
CA VAL A 387 -32.34 -8.15 30.24
C VAL A 387 -33.20 -8.72 29.10
N VAL A 388 -34.47 -9.06 29.45
CA VAL A 388 -35.48 -9.48 28.47
C VAL A 388 -36.06 -8.22 27.84
N VAL A 389 -35.69 -7.91 26.61
CA VAL A 389 -36.32 -6.84 25.83
C VAL A 389 -37.41 -7.44 24.95
N LYS A 390 -38.69 -7.25 25.33
CA LYS A 390 -39.85 -7.54 24.48
C LYS A 390 -39.93 -6.49 23.37
N LYS A 391 -39.51 -6.82 22.15
CA LYS A 391 -39.77 -6.02 20.96
C LYS A 391 -41.15 -6.39 20.37
N LYS A 392 -42.11 -5.50 20.42
CA LYS A 392 -43.35 -5.59 19.66
C LYS A 392 -43.10 -5.30 18.19
N ILE A 393 -43.25 -6.32 17.34
CA ILE A 393 -43.17 -6.19 15.88
C ILE A 393 -44.57 -5.78 15.38
N LYS A 394 -44.68 -4.59 14.82
CA LYS A 394 -45.88 -4.17 14.04
C LYS A 394 -45.73 -4.73 12.61
N VAL A 395 -46.54 -5.70 12.29
CA VAL A 395 -46.70 -6.24 10.94
C VAL A 395 -47.56 -5.26 10.13
N LYS A 396 -47.00 -4.67 9.06
CA LYS A 396 -47.77 -3.94 8.05
C LYS A 396 -48.29 -4.94 7.00
N LYS A 397 -49.61 -4.92 6.75
CA LYS A 397 -50.29 -5.69 5.70
C LYS A 397 -49.78 -5.30 4.29
N PRO A 398 -49.68 -6.24 3.34
CA PRO A 398 -49.31 -5.94 1.96
C PRO A 398 -50.46 -5.29 1.19
N VAL A 399 -50.13 -4.24 0.44
CA VAL A 399 -51.04 -3.57 -0.50
C VAL A 399 -51.02 -4.34 -1.82
N ALA A 400 -52.18 -4.77 -2.27
CA ALA A 400 -52.39 -5.45 -3.53
C ALA A 400 -52.16 -4.51 -4.73
N LYS A 401 -51.29 -4.91 -5.68
CA LYS A 401 -51.16 -4.24 -6.98
C LYS A 401 -52.20 -4.80 -7.97
N LYS A 402 -52.96 -3.87 -8.55
CA LYS A 402 -53.85 -4.11 -9.70
C LYS A 402 -53.05 -4.43 -10.96
N PRO A 403 -53.53 -5.32 -11.86
CA PRO A 403 -52.84 -5.59 -13.13
C PRO A 403 -53.14 -4.51 -14.16
N ALA A 404 -52.14 -4.12 -14.92
CA ALA A 404 -52.26 -3.23 -16.07
C ALA A 404 -52.50 -4.05 -17.35
N ALA A 405 -53.42 -3.53 -18.16
CA ALA A 405 -53.96 -4.11 -19.36
C ALA A 405 -52.94 -4.18 -20.53
N SER A 406 -53.04 -5.26 -21.26
CA SER A 406 -52.42 -5.53 -22.56
C SER A 406 -53.00 -4.66 -23.67
N GLY A 407 -52.16 -4.05 -24.50
CA GLY A 407 -52.51 -3.48 -25.80
C GLY A 407 -51.52 -3.91 -26.88
N PRO A 408 -51.88 -3.98 -28.16
CA PRO A 408 -51.43 -4.99 -29.06
C PRO A 408 -50.15 -4.64 -29.87
N LEU A 409 -49.52 -5.72 -30.31
CA LEU A 409 -48.46 -5.83 -31.31
C LEU A 409 -48.89 -5.17 -32.67
N ASN A 410 -47.98 -4.44 -33.28
CA ASN A 410 -48.01 -4.21 -34.71
C ASN A 410 -46.67 -4.61 -35.33
N ALA A 411 -46.80 -5.47 -36.33
CA ALA A 411 -45.70 -6.11 -37.07
C ALA A 411 -45.43 -5.35 -38.37
N SER A 412 -44.18 -5.29 -38.73
CA SER A 412 -43.54 -5.44 -40.05
C SER A 412 -43.84 -4.41 -41.17
N PRO A 413 -43.04 -4.25 -42.23
CA PRO A 413 -42.15 -5.25 -42.81
C PRO A 413 -40.72 -4.75 -43.26
N VAL A 414 -39.94 -5.77 -43.55
CA VAL A 414 -38.71 -5.90 -44.33
C VAL A 414 -38.75 -5.19 -45.69
N ALA A 415 -37.68 -4.54 -46.11
CA ALA A 415 -37.28 -4.42 -47.51
C ALA A 415 -35.77 -4.47 -47.64
N SER A 416 -35.33 -5.51 -48.28
CA SER A 416 -34.02 -5.72 -48.88
C SER A 416 -33.76 -4.75 -50.03
N GLN A 417 -32.54 -4.32 -50.23
CA GLN A 417 -31.91 -4.30 -51.56
C GLN A 417 -30.39 -4.12 -51.46
N SER A 418 -29.75 -5.10 -52.04
CA SER A 418 -28.36 -5.14 -52.51
C SER A 418 -28.04 -4.04 -53.53
N LYS A 419 -26.80 -3.56 -53.58
CA LYS A 419 -25.99 -3.49 -54.78
C LYS A 419 -24.54 -3.10 -54.47
N ALA A 420 -23.66 -3.96 -54.92
CA ALA A 420 -22.25 -3.72 -55.12
C ALA A 420 -22.01 -2.70 -56.27
N LYS A 421 -20.90 -1.93 -56.18
CA LYS A 421 -19.96 -1.70 -57.30
C LYS A 421 -18.71 -0.97 -56.81
N THR A 422 -17.64 -1.63 -56.97
CA THR A 422 -16.28 -1.33 -57.50
C THR A 422 -16.04 0.12 -57.98
N GLN A 423 -15.07 0.81 -57.40
CA GLN A 423 -13.83 1.23 -58.03
C GLN A 423 -12.77 1.49 -56.98
#